data_65580655827bb0ce3c50f87c7377caad
#
_entry.id   65580655827bb0ce3c50f87c7377caad
#
_cell.length_a   1.000
_cell.length_b   1.000
_cell.length_c   1.000
_cell.angle_alpha   90.00
_cell.angle_beta   90.00
_cell.angle_gamma   90.00
#
_symmetry.space_group_name_H-M   'P 1'
#
loop_
_entity.id
_entity.type
_entity.pdbx_description
1 polymer ?
#
loop_
_entity_poly.entity_id
_entity_poly.type
_entity_poly.pdbx_seq_one_letter_code
_entity_poly.pdbx_strand_id
1 'polypeptide(L)'
;MKRVLRRRNECGMSLIELLVVLAMTSIVSALVYAVLIHSTQVVARADNSTRAENTGRLALRTISQDLRAAVQIRTSSSTTACATGLTYPAGFASCVGFLVPHAVTASATTTTIAAGATPIGCPYSNITYGLKAGVIREDRTDYNASCVATSTTTGKTVLGGVDNTSAQALFTFYDAFGNQLGASNAVADFQKAGSVSMQVYLNYQKNAPDISLMATAALRNDR
;
A
#
# COMPACT_ATOMS: atom_id res chain seq x y z
N MET A 1 32.42 -46.58 68.33
CA MET A 1 31.66 -46.32 67.13
C MET A 1 32.62 -46.16 65.97
N LYS A 2 32.77 -47.16 65.06
CA LYS A 2 33.61 -47.11 63.86
C LYS A 2 32.72 -46.60 62.68
N ARG A 3 33.00 -45.39 62.19
CA ARG A 3 32.38 -44.88 60.91
C ARG A 3 33.07 -45.63 59.76
N VAL A 4 32.32 -46.49 59.10
CA VAL A 4 32.70 -47.12 57.84
C VAL A 4 32.50 -46.00 56.73
N LEU A 5 33.63 -45.42 56.33
CA LEU A 5 33.67 -44.56 55.15
C LEU A 5 33.49 -45.47 53.91
N ARG A 6 32.29 -45.44 53.37
CA ARG A 6 31.91 -46.09 52.12
C ARG A 6 32.63 -45.33 51.00
N ARG A 7 33.81 -45.87 50.55
CA ARG A 7 34.47 -45.38 49.33
C ARG A 7 33.50 -45.53 48.18
N ARG A 8 33.01 -44.44 47.69
CA ARG A 8 32.35 -44.39 46.39
C ARG A 8 33.41 -44.77 45.36
N ASN A 9 33.17 -45.85 44.63
CA ASN A 9 33.95 -46.20 43.44
C ASN A 9 33.68 -45.11 42.40
N GLU A 10 34.57 -44.15 42.29
CA GLU A 10 34.58 -43.20 41.19
C GLU A 10 35.12 -43.98 39.98
N CYS A 11 34.22 -44.57 39.20
CA CYS A 11 34.56 -45.14 37.90
C CYS A 11 34.94 -43.94 37.00
N GLY A 12 36.23 -43.75 36.78
CA GLY A 12 36.74 -42.75 35.84
C GLY A 12 36.18 -43.01 34.45
N MET A 13 35.68 -41.95 33.82
CA MET A 13 35.17 -41.99 32.45
C MET A 13 36.28 -42.39 31.47
N SER A 14 36.06 -43.37 30.63
CA SER A 14 37.01 -43.77 29.60
C SER A 14 37.16 -42.66 28.57
N LEU A 15 38.37 -42.43 28.06
CA LEU A 15 38.68 -41.43 27.04
C LEU A 15 37.81 -41.64 25.78
N ILE A 16 37.50 -42.88 25.44
CA ILE A 16 36.65 -43.23 24.31
C ILE A 16 35.18 -42.84 24.55
N GLU A 17 34.69 -42.97 25.78
CA GLU A 17 33.34 -42.59 26.16
C GLU A 17 33.13 -41.06 26.05
N LEU A 18 34.15 -40.30 26.43
CA LEU A 18 34.15 -38.85 26.29
C LEU A 18 34.15 -38.44 24.82
N LEU A 19 34.93 -39.10 23.95
CA LEU A 19 34.93 -38.85 22.52
C LEU A 19 33.57 -39.15 21.87
N VAL A 20 32.93 -40.25 22.24
CA VAL A 20 31.61 -40.61 21.70
C VAL A 20 30.55 -39.59 22.14
N VAL A 21 30.56 -39.15 23.39
CA VAL A 21 29.63 -38.14 23.89
C VAL A 21 29.83 -36.80 23.16
N LEU A 22 31.09 -36.38 22.95
CA LEU A 22 31.38 -35.16 22.19
C LEU A 22 30.90 -35.25 20.73
N ALA A 23 31.10 -36.42 20.10
CA ALA A 23 30.62 -36.62 18.73
C ALA A 23 29.08 -36.55 18.65
N MET A 24 28.37 -37.23 19.55
CA MET A 24 26.92 -37.21 19.60
C MET A 24 26.37 -35.82 19.92
N THR A 25 26.95 -35.12 20.88
CA THR A 25 26.54 -33.75 21.23
C THR A 25 26.76 -32.77 20.08
N SER A 26 27.82 -32.92 19.30
CA SER A 26 28.07 -32.04 18.13
C SER A 26 27.02 -32.23 17.04
N ILE A 27 26.61 -33.48 16.76
CA ILE A 27 25.55 -33.79 15.78
C ILE A 27 24.22 -33.21 16.25
N VAL A 28 23.84 -33.44 17.50
CA VAL A 28 22.58 -32.89 18.04
C VAL A 28 22.58 -31.38 18.03
N SER A 29 23.70 -30.75 18.41
CA SER A 29 23.82 -29.28 18.39
C SER A 29 23.69 -28.71 16.98
N ALA A 30 24.26 -29.37 15.96
CA ALA A 30 24.15 -28.96 14.57
C ALA A 30 22.69 -29.03 14.07
N LEU A 31 21.96 -30.10 14.43
CA LEU A 31 20.54 -30.24 14.08
C LEU A 31 19.65 -29.15 14.74
N VAL A 32 19.87 -28.91 16.05
CA VAL A 32 19.14 -27.87 16.77
C VAL A 32 19.42 -26.50 16.16
N TYR A 33 20.66 -26.20 15.82
CA TYR A 33 21.05 -24.96 15.19
C TYR A 33 20.39 -24.76 13.81
N ALA A 34 20.36 -25.81 12.99
CA ALA A 34 19.69 -25.77 11.68
C ALA A 34 18.19 -25.46 11.81
N VAL A 35 17.49 -26.09 12.77
CA VAL A 35 16.07 -25.85 13.04
C VAL A 35 15.85 -24.41 13.53
N LEU A 36 16.70 -23.89 14.40
CA LEU A 36 16.59 -22.50 14.89
C LEU A 36 16.75 -21.49 13.77
N ILE A 37 17.74 -21.65 12.89
CA ILE A 37 17.91 -20.74 11.73
C ILE A 37 16.68 -20.80 10.84
N HIS A 38 16.19 -21.99 10.53
CA HIS A 38 15.00 -22.12 9.68
C HIS A 38 13.77 -21.48 10.32
N SER A 39 13.54 -21.69 11.60
CA SER A 39 12.40 -21.09 12.32
C SER A 39 12.46 -19.56 12.35
N THR A 40 13.64 -18.98 12.59
CA THR A 40 13.81 -17.52 12.58
C THR A 40 13.55 -16.91 11.20
N GLN A 41 13.95 -17.59 10.12
CA GLN A 41 13.67 -17.15 8.76
C GLN A 41 12.17 -17.19 8.43
N VAL A 42 11.47 -18.25 8.86
CA VAL A 42 10.01 -18.36 8.67
C VAL A 42 9.27 -17.25 9.42
N VAL A 43 9.63 -17.00 10.67
CA VAL A 43 9.03 -15.91 11.48
C VAL A 43 9.30 -14.55 10.84
N ALA A 44 10.53 -14.28 10.40
CA ALA A 44 10.86 -13.02 9.75
C ALA A 44 10.06 -12.80 8.45
N ARG A 45 9.84 -13.88 7.67
CA ARG A 45 9.00 -13.81 6.46
C ARG A 45 7.54 -13.51 6.79
N ALA A 46 6.99 -14.18 7.80
CA ALA A 46 5.62 -13.96 8.25
C ALA A 46 5.40 -12.52 8.78
N ASP A 47 6.36 -12.00 9.55
CA ASP A 47 6.31 -10.62 10.05
C ASP A 47 6.36 -9.59 8.91
N ASN A 48 7.27 -9.76 7.96
CA ASN A 48 7.38 -8.89 6.79
C ASN A 48 6.09 -8.89 5.95
N SER A 49 5.51 -10.07 5.72
CA SER A 49 4.23 -10.20 5.01
C SER A 49 3.10 -9.47 5.73
N THR A 50 2.97 -9.67 7.03
CA THR A 50 1.94 -9.02 7.86
C THR A 50 2.12 -7.50 7.88
N ARG A 51 3.35 -7.01 7.99
CA ARG A 51 3.65 -5.57 7.93
C ARG A 51 3.31 -4.97 6.58
N ALA A 52 3.68 -5.65 5.48
CA ALA A 52 3.36 -5.20 4.14
C ALA A 52 1.84 -5.11 3.92
N GLU A 53 1.11 -6.15 4.33
CA GLU A 53 -0.35 -6.17 4.25
C GLU A 53 -1.00 -5.06 5.07
N ASN A 54 -0.59 -4.87 6.32
CA ASN A 54 -1.14 -3.83 7.19
C ASN A 54 -0.85 -2.42 6.64
N THR A 55 0.37 -2.18 6.15
CA THR A 55 0.74 -0.90 5.54
C THR A 55 -0.06 -0.66 4.25
N GLY A 56 -0.22 -1.69 3.41
CA GLY A 56 -1.02 -1.62 2.19
C GLY A 56 -2.50 -1.34 2.49
N ARG A 57 -3.09 -2.04 3.45
CA ARG A 57 -4.48 -1.80 3.88
C ARG A 57 -4.68 -0.38 4.41
N LEU A 58 -3.72 0.14 5.21
CA LEU A 58 -3.79 1.52 5.70
C LEU A 58 -3.71 2.53 4.57
N ALA A 59 -2.79 2.34 3.63
CA ALA A 59 -2.66 3.19 2.45
C ALA A 59 -3.94 3.20 1.61
N LEU A 60 -4.50 2.03 1.29
CA LEU A 60 -5.76 1.92 0.53
C LEU A 60 -6.94 2.55 1.28
N ARG A 61 -6.98 2.41 2.61
CA ARG A 61 -8.01 3.07 3.42
C ARG A 61 -7.90 4.59 3.33
N THR A 62 -6.70 5.16 3.42
CA THR A 62 -6.48 6.60 3.30
C THR A 62 -6.91 7.10 1.93
N ILE A 63 -6.44 6.46 0.85
CA ILE A 63 -6.82 6.83 -0.52
C ILE A 63 -8.33 6.71 -0.73
N SER A 64 -8.97 5.63 -0.22
CA SER A 64 -10.42 5.45 -0.36
C SER A 64 -11.24 6.47 0.44
N GLN A 65 -10.74 6.95 1.58
CA GLN A 65 -11.38 8.02 2.34
C GLN A 65 -11.33 9.34 1.56
N ASP A 66 -10.18 9.68 0.99
CA ASP A 66 -10.03 10.89 0.19
C ASP A 66 -10.89 10.83 -1.09
N LEU A 67 -10.93 9.67 -1.77
CA LEU A 67 -11.78 9.46 -2.94
C LEU A 67 -13.28 9.58 -2.62
N ARG A 68 -13.73 9.09 -1.47
CA ARG A 68 -15.13 9.25 -1.03
C ARG A 68 -15.47 10.68 -0.68
N ALA A 69 -14.51 11.46 -0.24
CA ALA A 69 -14.67 12.89 0.03
C ALA A 69 -14.57 13.75 -1.25
N ALA A 70 -14.11 13.15 -2.35
CA ALA A 70 -13.93 13.84 -3.61
C ALA A 70 -15.29 14.25 -4.22
N VAL A 71 -15.37 15.49 -4.70
CA VAL A 71 -16.54 16.00 -5.43
C VAL A 71 -16.32 16.00 -6.93
N GLN A 72 -15.08 15.92 -7.37
CA GLN A 72 -14.72 15.90 -8.79
C GLN A 72 -13.45 15.07 -9.00
N ILE A 73 -13.46 14.18 -9.99
CA ILE A 73 -12.27 13.51 -10.48
C ILE A 73 -11.70 14.31 -11.65
N ARG A 74 -10.38 14.44 -11.68
CA ARG A 74 -9.63 15.07 -12.76
C ARG A 74 -8.60 14.09 -13.32
N THR A 75 -8.33 14.19 -14.62
CA THR A 75 -7.11 13.61 -15.16
C THR A 75 -5.94 14.44 -14.66
N SER A 76 -5.01 13.79 -13.96
CA SER A 76 -3.85 14.49 -13.43
C SER A 76 -2.77 14.65 -14.49
N SER A 77 -2.26 15.86 -14.62
CA SER A 77 -1.03 16.16 -15.35
C SER A 77 0.21 16.18 -14.43
N SER A 78 0.07 15.76 -13.16
CA SER A 78 1.21 15.73 -12.24
C SER A 78 2.27 14.76 -12.71
N THR A 79 3.46 15.28 -12.98
CA THR A 79 4.64 14.49 -13.37
C THR A 79 5.35 13.88 -12.16
N THR A 80 5.02 14.32 -10.95
CA THR A 80 5.67 13.89 -9.71
C THR A 80 5.04 12.61 -9.18
N ALA A 81 3.72 12.56 -9.04
CA ALA A 81 3.00 11.37 -8.57
C ALA A 81 2.74 10.37 -9.69
N CYS A 82 2.61 10.83 -10.94
CA CYS A 82 2.28 10.00 -12.08
C CYS A 82 3.52 9.57 -12.86
N ALA A 83 3.59 8.31 -13.28
CA ALA A 83 4.63 7.84 -14.19
C ALA A 83 4.32 8.30 -15.60
N THR A 84 5.28 8.96 -16.25
CA THR A 84 5.21 9.29 -17.67
C THR A 84 5.51 8.04 -18.50
N GLY A 85 4.71 7.75 -19.52
CA GLY A 85 5.02 6.71 -20.52
C GLY A 85 4.43 5.32 -20.26
N LEU A 86 3.66 5.09 -19.20
CA LEU A 86 2.91 3.86 -19.05
C LEU A 86 1.59 3.96 -19.82
N THR A 87 1.42 3.04 -20.79
CA THR A 87 0.16 2.88 -21.53
C THR A 87 -0.66 1.80 -20.84
N TYR A 88 -1.82 2.17 -20.32
CA TYR A 88 -2.75 1.22 -19.69
C TYR A 88 -3.85 0.81 -20.67
N PRO A 89 -4.37 -0.44 -20.55
CA PRO A 89 -5.57 -0.84 -21.28
C PRO A 89 -6.76 0.07 -20.98
N ALA A 90 -7.77 -0.01 -21.85
CA ALA A 90 -8.99 0.82 -21.72
C ALA A 90 -9.59 0.75 -20.31
N GLY A 91 -9.85 1.89 -19.69
CA GLY A 91 -10.46 2.01 -18.36
C GLY A 91 -9.49 1.97 -17.18
N PHE A 92 -8.19 1.89 -17.43
CA PHE A 92 -7.18 1.82 -16.39
C PHE A 92 -6.33 3.10 -16.31
N ALA A 93 -6.07 3.55 -15.10
CA ALA A 93 -5.22 4.72 -14.85
C ALA A 93 -4.14 4.38 -13.82
N SER A 94 -2.88 4.78 -14.10
CA SER A 94 -1.81 4.73 -13.10
C SER A 94 -1.91 5.87 -12.10
N CYS A 95 -2.78 6.83 -12.36
CA CYS A 95 -2.83 8.10 -11.69
C CYS A 95 -4.26 8.60 -11.65
N VAL A 96 -4.67 9.12 -10.51
CA VAL A 96 -5.97 9.76 -10.29
C VAL A 96 -5.78 11.09 -9.58
N GLY A 97 -6.35 12.14 -10.14
CA GLY A 97 -6.46 13.46 -9.51
C GLY A 97 -7.90 13.75 -9.14
N PHE A 98 -8.13 14.39 -8.01
CA PHE A 98 -9.46 14.75 -7.56
C PHE A 98 -9.44 15.95 -6.62
N LEU A 99 -10.61 16.58 -6.47
CA LEU A 99 -10.82 17.70 -5.58
C LEU A 99 -11.60 17.27 -4.35
N VAL A 100 -11.06 17.58 -3.18
CA VAL A 100 -11.71 17.36 -1.88
C VAL A 100 -12.05 18.73 -1.29
N PRO A 101 -13.35 19.04 -1.05
CA PRO A 101 -13.71 20.28 -0.40
C PRO A 101 -13.24 20.23 1.07
N HIS A 102 -12.68 21.32 1.57
CA HIS A 102 -12.58 21.53 3.00
C HIS A 102 -13.97 21.83 3.55
N ALA A 103 -14.26 21.37 4.78
CA ALA A 103 -15.57 21.51 5.40
C ALA A 103 -16.17 22.90 5.15
N VAL A 104 -17.20 22.93 4.32
CA VAL A 104 -17.89 24.15 3.94
C VAL A 104 -18.72 24.57 5.14
N THR A 105 -18.38 25.70 5.74
CA THR A 105 -19.42 26.49 6.43
C THR A 105 -20.51 26.77 5.39
N ALA A 106 -21.73 26.46 5.70
CA ALA A 106 -22.90 26.27 4.86
C ALA A 106 -23.32 27.41 3.92
N SER A 107 -22.42 28.01 3.16
CA SER A 107 -22.69 29.12 2.24
C SER A 107 -22.11 28.97 0.83
N ALA A 108 -21.71 27.77 0.43
CA ALA A 108 -21.27 27.57 -0.96
C ALA A 108 -22.47 27.15 -1.81
N THR A 109 -22.98 28.08 -2.61
CA THR A 109 -23.93 27.81 -3.67
C THR A 109 -23.36 26.79 -4.64
N THR A 110 -24.05 25.67 -4.80
CA THR A 110 -23.66 24.57 -5.70
C THR A 110 -23.70 25.10 -7.14
N THR A 111 -22.56 25.40 -7.70
CA THR A 111 -22.46 25.79 -9.10
C THR A 111 -21.98 24.57 -9.89
N THR A 112 -22.79 24.11 -10.82
CA THR A 112 -22.47 23.04 -11.78
C THR A 112 -21.25 23.45 -12.61
N ILE A 113 -20.18 22.65 -12.60
CA ILE A 113 -18.96 22.98 -13.33
C ILE A 113 -18.96 22.28 -14.68
N ALA A 114 -18.88 23.08 -15.75
CA ALA A 114 -18.57 22.59 -17.08
C ALA A 114 -17.10 22.11 -17.17
N ALA A 115 -16.84 21.15 -18.03
CA ALA A 115 -15.46 20.66 -18.28
C ALA A 115 -14.56 21.86 -18.67
N GLY A 116 -13.51 22.07 -17.88
CA GLY A 116 -12.58 23.20 -18.07
C GLY A 116 -12.81 24.41 -17.19
N ALA A 117 -13.89 24.46 -16.41
CA ALA A 117 -14.18 25.56 -15.51
C ALA A 117 -13.30 25.52 -14.24
N THR A 118 -13.04 26.69 -13.68
CA THR A 118 -12.41 26.88 -12.37
C THR A 118 -13.15 26.09 -11.29
N PRO A 119 -12.43 25.57 -10.30
CA PRO A 119 -13.02 24.69 -9.28
C PRO A 119 -14.15 25.36 -8.52
N ILE A 120 -15.15 24.54 -8.16
CA ILE A 120 -16.27 24.89 -7.28
C ILE A 120 -15.71 25.49 -6.01
N GLY A 121 -16.14 26.70 -5.71
CA GLY A 121 -15.87 27.46 -4.50
C GLY A 121 -14.77 26.93 -3.55
N CYS A 122 -13.75 27.73 -3.37
CA CYS A 122 -12.74 27.48 -2.34
C CYS A 122 -13.38 27.58 -0.93
N PRO A 123 -12.84 26.86 0.07
CA PRO A 123 -11.57 26.15 0.07
C PRO A 123 -11.67 24.66 -0.37
N TYR A 124 -10.63 24.16 -1.02
CA TYR A 124 -10.52 22.73 -1.42
C TYR A 124 -9.06 22.27 -1.43
N SER A 125 -8.86 20.94 -1.43
CA SER A 125 -7.58 20.32 -1.73
C SER A 125 -7.61 19.67 -3.10
N ASN A 126 -6.60 19.94 -3.91
CA ASN A 126 -6.32 19.18 -5.13
C ASN A 126 -5.35 18.06 -4.77
N ILE A 127 -5.80 16.82 -4.84
CA ILE A 127 -5.02 15.64 -4.46
C ILE A 127 -4.84 14.77 -5.70
N THR A 128 -3.62 14.29 -5.87
CA THR A 128 -3.26 13.34 -6.93
C THR A 128 -2.55 12.16 -6.32
N TYR A 129 -3.06 10.96 -6.58
CA TYR A 129 -2.35 9.72 -6.30
C TYR A 129 -1.87 9.09 -7.59
N GLY A 130 -0.66 8.56 -7.58
CA GLY A 130 -0.09 7.89 -8.75
C GLY A 130 0.98 6.87 -8.37
N LEU A 131 1.15 5.88 -9.24
CA LEU A 131 2.21 4.88 -9.14
C LEU A 131 3.41 5.32 -9.96
N LYS A 132 4.56 5.45 -9.31
CA LYS A 132 5.84 5.78 -9.96
C LYS A 132 6.97 4.95 -9.35
N ALA A 133 7.66 4.19 -10.19
CA ALA A 133 8.81 3.35 -9.79
C ALA A 133 8.52 2.45 -8.57
N GLY A 134 7.39 1.74 -8.56
CA GLY A 134 7.02 0.83 -7.47
C GLY A 134 6.57 1.52 -6.17
N VAL A 135 6.25 2.81 -6.23
CA VAL A 135 5.83 3.61 -5.08
C VAL A 135 4.55 4.37 -5.41
N ILE A 136 3.52 4.23 -4.58
CA ILE A 136 2.35 5.10 -4.64
C ILE A 136 2.73 6.42 -3.96
N ARG A 137 2.57 7.51 -4.71
CA ARG A 137 2.88 8.88 -4.26
C ARG A 137 1.63 9.73 -4.22
N GLU A 138 1.64 10.71 -3.32
CA GLU A 138 0.62 11.75 -3.17
C GLU A 138 1.23 13.11 -3.51
N ASP A 139 0.57 13.83 -4.40
CA ASP A 139 0.75 15.27 -4.58
C ASP A 139 -0.52 15.95 -4.08
N ARG A 140 -0.37 16.93 -3.20
CA ARG A 140 -1.49 17.66 -2.59
C ARG A 140 -1.23 19.14 -2.60
N THR A 141 -2.21 19.90 -3.05
CA THR A 141 -2.20 21.37 -2.95
C THR A 141 -3.48 21.81 -2.28
N ASP A 142 -3.36 22.49 -1.16
CA ASP A 142 -4.50 23.03 -0.41
C ASP A 142 -4.72 24.50 -0.78
N TYR A 143 -5.98 24.86 -1.05
CA TYR A 143 -6.39 26.20 -1.40
C TYR A 143 -7.29 26.79 -0.30
N ASN A 144 -7.05 28.05 0.07
CA ASN A 144 -7.88 28.78 1.03
C ASN A 144 -9.18 29.30 0.42
N ALA A 145 -10.01 29.99 1.22
CA ALA A 145 -11.27 30.58 0.77
C ALA A 145 -11.13 31.61 -0.38
N SER A 146 -9.93 32.18 -0.53
CA SER A 146 -9.62 33.13 -1.62
C SER A 146 -9.03 32.44 -2.85
N CYS A 147 -9.07 31.10 -2.92
CA CYS A 147 -8.49 30.30 -4.00
C CYS A 147 -6.96 30.46 -4.18
N VAL A 148 -6.27 30.84 -3.12
CA VAL A 148 -4.82 30.93 -3.10
C VAL A 148 -4.25 29.65 -2.50
N ALA A 149 -3.24 29.06 -3.14
CA ALA A 149 -2.54 27.90 -2.61
C ALA A 149 -1.84 28.28 -1.29
N THR A 150 -2.15 27.52 -0.23
CA THR A 150 -1.59 27.75 1.12
C THR A 150 -0.55 26.71 1.48
N SER A 151 -0.67 25.52 0.92
CA SER A 151 0.23 24.40 1.18
C SER A 151 0.36 23.56 -0.08
N THR A 152 1.57 23.12 -0.38
CA THR A 152 1.83 22.18 -1.48
C THR A 152 2.78 21.10 -0.97
N THR A 153 2.34 19.84 -1.06
CA THR A 153 3.15 18.67 -0.79
C THR A 153 3.29 17.90 -2.09
N THR A 154 4.52 17.61 -2.49
CA THR A 154 4.79 16.87 -3.74
C THR A 154 5.56 15.59 -3.47
N GLY A 155 5.15 14.50 -4.13
CA GLY A 155 5.85 13.22 -4.11
C GLY A 155 5.89 12.53 -2.75
N LYS A 156 4.96 12.83 -1.84
CA LYS A 156 4.88 12.14 -0.54
C LYS A 156 4.63 10.64 -0.78
N THR A 157 5.48 9.81 -0.23
CA THR A 157 5.33 8.36 -0.30
C THR A 157 4.16 7.91 0.56
N VAL A 158 3.19 7.23 -0.06
CA VAL A 158 2.03 6.64 0.62
C VAL A 158 2.24 5.14 0.83
N LEU A 159 2.77 4.44 -0.17
CA LEU A 159 3.03 3.01 -0.12
C LEU A 159 4.19 2.67 -1.05
N GLY A 160 5.16 1.91 -0.56
CA GLY A 160 6.27 1.36 -1.34
C GLY A 160 6.12 -0.15 -1.59
N GLY A 161 6.99 -0.69 -2.45
CA GLY A 161 6.99 -2.13 -2.76
C GLY A 161 5.82 -2.58 -3.62
N VAL A 162 5.25 -1.66 -4.40
CA VAL A 162 4.13 -1.93 -5.31
C VAL A 162 4.68 -2.48 -6.63
N ASP A 163 4.19 -3.64 -7.04
CA ASP A 163 4.62 -4.35 -8.24
C ASP A 163 3.49 -4.47 -9.30
N ASN A 164 2.64 -3.46 -9.38
CA ASN A 164 1.63 -3.41 -10.42
C ASN A 164 2.30 -3.27 -11.80
N THR A 165 2.01 -4.21 -12.68
CA THR A 165 2.46 -4.18 -14.08
C THR A 165 1.52 -3.32 -14.95
N SER A 166 1.90 -3.09 -16.22
CA SER A 166 1.04 -2.39 -17.18
C SER A 166 -0.31 -3.10 -17.44
N ALA A 167 -0.41 -4.39 -17.13
CA ALA A 167 -1.65 -5.16 -17.21
C ALA A 167 -2.49 -5.09 -15.93
N GLN A 168 -1.92 -4.59 -14.84
CA GLN A 168 -2.52 -4.52 -13.50
C GLN A 168 -2.65 -3.07 -13.08
N ALA A 169 -3.70 -2.42 -13.56
CA ALA A 169 -3.93 -1.02 -13.25
C ALA A 169 -4.15 -0.77 -11.76
N LEU A 170 -3.59 0.32 -11.27
CA LEU A 170 -3.80 0.76 -9.90
C LEU A 170 -5.24 1.21 -9.66
N PHE A 171 -5.83 1.95 -10.61
CA PHE A 171 -7.18 2.49 -10.52
C PHE A 171 -8.03 2.02 -11.69
N THR A 172 -9.23 1.54 -11.39
CA THR A 172 -10.26 1.17 -12.38
C THR A 172 -11.54 1.92 -12.06
N PHE A 173 -12.11 2.59 -13.05
CA PHE A 173 -13.29 3.42 -12.89
C PHE A 173 -14.53 2.69 -13.40
N TYR A 174 -15.63 2.85 -12.67
CA TYR A 174 -16.93 2.28 -13.02
C TYR A 174 -17.99 3.38 -13.02
N ASP A 175 -18.99 3.26 -13.91
CA ASP A 175 -20.15 4.14 -13.91
C ASP A 175 -21.09 3.83 -12.72
N ALA A 176 -22.20 4.55 -12.64
CA ALA A 176 -23.22 4.35 -11.60
C ALA A 176 -23.93 2.98 -11.71
N PHE A 177 -23.82 2.30 -12.85
CA PHE A 177 -24.41 0.99 -13.11
C PHE A 177 -23.43 -0.15 -12.91
N GLY A 178 -22.16 0.15 -12.58
CA GLY A 178 -21.11 -0.85 -12.38
C GLY A 178 -20.40 -1.27 -13.67
N ASN A 179 -20.65 -0.61 -14.80
CA ASN A 179 -19.90 -0.88 -16.03
C ASN A 179 -18.54 -0.18 -15.95
N GLN A 180 -17.50 -0.88 -16.38
CA GLN A 180 -16.17 -0.30 -16.44
C GLN A 180 -16.13 0.81 -17.51
N LEU A 181 -15.65 1.98 -17.10
CA LEU A 181 -15.45 3.10 -18.01
C LEU A 181 -14.25 2.85 -18.91
N GLY A 182 -14.38 3.18 -20.19
CA GLY A 182 -13.32 3.02 -21.17
C GLY A 182 -12.09 3.90 -20.87
N ALA A 183 -10.95 3.59 -21.54
CA ALA A 183 -9.69 4.32 -21.40
C ALA A 183 -9.71 5.70 -22.07
N SER A 184 -10.85 6.18 -22.47
CA SER A 184 -10.93 7.56 -22.90
C SER A 184 -10.41 8.43 -21.74
N ASN A 185 -9.22 9.01 -21.90
CA ASN A 185 -8.66 10.01 -20.99
C ASN A 185 -9.46 11.33 -21.06
N ALA A 186 -10.63 11.31 -21.65
CA ALA A 186 -11.53 12.45 -21.69
C ALA A 186 -12.08 12.70 -20.29
N VAL A 187 -11.86 13.91 -19.79
CA VAL A 187 -12.37 14.39 -18.50
C VAL A 187 -13.87 14.09 -18.32
N ALA A 188 -14.64 14.10 -19.43
CA ALA A 188 -16.05 13.78 -19.45
C ALA A 188 -16.39 12.34 -19.01
N ASP A 189 -15.54 11.35 -19.30
CA ASP A 189 -15.81 9.96 -18.92
C ASP A 189 -15.54 9.73 -17.43
N PHE A 190 -14.52 10.38 -16.89
CA PHE A 190 -14.24 10.30 -15.44
C PHE A 190 -15.29 11.02 -14.59
N GLN A 191 -15.95 12.06 -15.13
CA GLN A 191 -17.07 12.73 -14.45
C GLN A 191 -18.30 11.82 -14.31
N LYS A 192 -18.42 10.79 -15.15
CA LYS A 192 -19.49 9.80 -15.07
C LYS A 192 -19.19 8.67 -14.09
N ALA A 193 -17.98 8.64 -13.54
CA ALA A 193 -17.59 7.58 -12.62
C ALA A 193 -18.43 7.62 -11.34
N GLY A 194 -19.10 6.51 -11.05
CA GLY A 194 -19.85 6.29 -9.79
C GLY A 194 -18.97 5.65 -8.71
N SER A 195 -17.95 4.90 -9.12
CA SER A 195 -17.01 4.29 -8.19
C SER A 195 -15.61 4.09 -8.80
N VAL A 196 -14.62 3.99 -7.92
CA VAL A 196 -13.23 3.69 -8.26
C VAL A 196 -12.80 2.46 -7.48
N SER A 197 -12.33 1.44 -8.18
CA SER A 197 -11.64 0.30 -7.58
C SER A 197 -10.14 0.51 -7.64
N MET A 198 -9.47 0.23 -6.54
CA MET A 198 -8.01 0.26 -6.43
C MET A 198 -7.51 -1.17 -6.22
N GLN A 199 -6.52 -1.58 -6.99
CA GLN A 199 -5.88 -2.87 -6.83
C GLN A 199 -4.37 -2.70 -6.75
N VAL A 200 -3.77 -3.20 -5.66
CA VAL A 200 -2.35 -3.09 -5.38
C VAL A 200 -1.77 -4.48 -5.23
N TYR A 201 -0.69 -4.74 -5.93
CA TYR A 201 0.13 -5.94 -5.76
C TYR A 201 1.41 -5.53 -5.02
N LEU A 202 1.67 -6.16 -3.88
CA LEU A 202 2.82 -5.87 -3.04
C LEU A 202 3.85 -6.99 -3.18
N ASN A 203 5.05 -6.63 -3.61
CA ASN A 203 6.22 -7.50 -3.57
C ASN A 203 7.07 -7.13 -2.36
N TYR A 204 6.93 -7.88 -1.26
CA TYR A 204 7.62 -7.61 -0.02
C TYR A 204 8.90 -8.44 0.15
N GLN A 205 9.09 -9.46 -0.70
CA GLN A 205 10.27 -10.32 -0.66
C GLN A 205 10.50 -11.00 -2.00
N LYS A 206 11.76 -11.01 -2.46
CA LYS A 206 12.17 -11.73 -3.67
C LYS A 206 11.78 -13.21 -3.57
N ASN A 207 11.07 -13.75 -4.55
CA ASN A 207 10.56 -15.12 -4.62
C ASN A 207 9.39 -15.45 -3.65
N ALA A 208 8.76 -14.47 -3.03
CA ALA A 208 7.48 -14.67 -2.34
C ALA A 208 6.31 -14.35 -3.29
N PRO A 209 5.13 -14.97 -3.09
CA PRO A 209 3.94 -14.60 -3.85
C PRO A 209 3.54 -13.16 -3.52
N ASP A 210 3.09 -12.43 -4.53
CA ASP A 210 2.59 -11.07 -4.37
C ASP A 210 1.33 -11.07 -3.50
N ILE A 211 1.23 -10.08 -2.60
CA ILE A 211 0.02 -9.83 -1.85
C ILE A 211 -0.87 -8.92 -2.69
N SER A 212 -2.03 -9.41 -3.08
CA SER A 212 -3.04 -8.60 -3.77
C SER A 212 -4.00 -7.97 -2.77
N LEU A 213 -4.08 -6.66 -2.77
CA LEU A 213 -5.02 -5.89 -1.96
C LEU A 213 -5.96 -5.11 -2.87
N MET A 214 -7.25 -5.11 -2.55
CA MET A 214 -8.27 -4.40 -3.30
C MET A 214 -9.12 -3.52 -2.37
N ALA A 215 -9.46 -2.34 -2.84
CA ALA A 215 -10.40 -1.45 -2.18
C ALA A 215 -11.26 -0.74 -3.23
N THR A 216 -12.54 -0.51 -2.91
CA THR A 216 -13.47 0.23 -3.77
C THR A 216 -14.01 1.44 -3.02
N ALA A 217 -13.99 2.58 -3.66
CA ALA A 217 -14.58 3.81 -3.16
C ALA A 217 -15.74 4.21 -4.06
N ALA A 218 -16.95 4.35 -3.50
CA ALA A 218 -18.05 5.02 -4.16
C ALA A 218 -17.77 6.53 -4.16
N LEU A 219 -17.98 7.15 -5.31
CA LEU A 219 -17.77 8.59 -5.47
C LEU A 219 -19.06 9.33 -5.15
N ARG A 220 -18.92 10.43 -4.45
CA ARG A 220 -20.04 11.34 -4.21
C ARG A 220 -20.24 12.22 -5.43
N ASN A 221 -20.97 11.71 -6.42
CA ASN A 221 -21.43 12.53 -7.52
C ASN A 221 -22.69 13.28 -7.05
N ASP A 222 -22.53 14.46 -6.49
CA ASP A 222 -23.64 15.39 -6.31
C ASP A 222 -24.07 15.86 -7.70
N ARG A 223 -25.09 15.17 -8.27
CA ARG A 223 -25.79 15.57 -9.50
C ARG A 223 -26.80 16.67 -9.23
#